data_08997b14f3cc6a870dc63506fb25dec7
#
_entry.id   08997b14f3cc6a870dc63506fb25dec7
#
_cell.length_a   1.000
_cell.length_b   1.000
_cell.length_c   1.000
_cell.angle_alpha   90.00
_cell.angle_beta   90.00
_cell.angle_gamma   90.00
#
_symmetry.space_group_name_H-M   'P 1'
#
loop_
_entity.id
_entity.type
_entity.pdbx_description
1 polymer ?
#
loop_
_entity_poly.entity_id
_entity_poly.type
_entity_poly.pdbx_seq_one_letter_code
_entity_poly.pdbx_strand_id
1 'polypeptide(L)'
;MRTFGRTRRTAVIAVAGLAACATLITGCSSNSDNDSKGGSSNEKITLRIGDYGAFGYDDKTGAKLFAEYHKLHPNITIKEDNVSDSGVYWNSLKLHLNQNSGLDDIQAIEIGFVANAVQPQYANKFVDFKTVKGFNASDWLDYKEKEATTSDGKIIGVGTDVGPTAICYRKDMFKAAGLPTDRNAVAALWAGDWQKFVNVGKQFQAKAAKGVSFTDSAGGLFNAVLSSQTTQYSDQSGKLIYDSSPGVQTAWNLSAEAVQDGLTAKLQQFDTSWTSAFKTNKFATVACPSWMLGQVASDSGPANKGNWDVAAPPQAGNWGGSFLAVTKASKHAAEAEALAQWLTAPAQQVKVFQKFGNIPSTKGGLDDPAVANTTNAYFPGTPIGKIFSDTAHNIQPAPIGPNDGTVKDIITKNGLLDMEQHGTSKDTAWNKVKSTVKDQVSTG
;
A
#
# COMPACT_ATOMS: atom_id res chain seq x y z
N MET A 1 17.97 -15.29 54.50
CA MET A 1 17.21 -14.92 55.73
C MET A 1 16.22 -13.82 55.33
N ARG A 2 15.06 -14.05 55.24
CA ARG A 2 13.80 -14.09 55.90
C ARG A 2 12.69 -14.46 54.93
N THR A 3 12.00 -15.44 55.32
CA THR A 3 10.84 -16.21 54.88
C THR A 3 9.52 -15.52 55.21
N PHE A 4 8.44 -16.10 54.57
CA PHE A 4 7.00 -16.13 54.90
C PHE A 4 6.18 -14.92 54.43
N GLY A 5 4.93 -15.06 53.89
CA GLY A 5 3.99 -16.16 54.11
C GLY A 5 2.81 -16.10 53.14
N ARG A 6 2.33 -17.28 52.90
CA ARG A 6 1.05 -17.64 52.23
C ARG A 6 -0.16 -17.20 53.06
N THR A 7 -1.23 -16.76 52.42
CA THR A 7 -2.58 -16.97 52.98
C THR A 7 -3.57 -17.35 51.83
N ARG A 8 -4.01 -18.59 51.94
CA ARG A 8 -5.23 -19.13 51.29
C ARG A 8 -6.46 -18.63 52.08
N ARG A 9 -7.53 -18.31 51.39
CA ARG A 9 -8.89 -18.43 51.95
C ARG A 9 -9.84 -19.00 50.94
N THR A 10 -10.48 -20.03 51.41
CA THR A 10 -11.42 -20.98 50.80
C THR A 10 -12.86 -20.46 50.88
N ALA A 11 -13.61 -20.75 49.81
CA ALA A 11 -15.01 -21.20 49.68
C ALA A 11 -16.11 -20.63 50.58
N VAL A 12 -17.25 -20.33 49.99
CA VAL A 12 -18.57 -20.91 50.40
C VAL A 12 -19.52 -20.92 49.21
N ILE A 13 -20.12 -22.08 48.96
CA ILE A 13 -21.20 -22.41 48.06
C ILE A 13 -22.53 -22.06 48.76
N ALA A 14 -23.48 -21.50 48.02
CA ALA A 14 -24.89 -21.54 48.41
C ALA A 14 -25.78 -21.83 47.19
N VAL A 15 -26.46 -22.94 47.24
CA VAL A 15 -27.48 -23.43 46.31
C VAL A 15 -28.85 -23.17 46.94
N ALA A 16 -29.81 -22.66 46.20
CA ALA A 16 -31.28 -22.84 46.33
C ALA A 16 -31.92 -22.00 45.21
N GLY A 17 -32.89 -22.37 44.42
CA GLY A 17 -33.83 -23.43 44.39
C GLY A 17 -35.02 -23.00 43.54
N LEU A 18 -35.54 -23.90 42.75
CA LEU A 18 -36.67 -23.92 41.83
C LEU A 18 -37.85 -22.96 42.05
N ALA A 19 -38.45 -22.46 40.95
CA ALA A 19 -39.90 -22.62 40.72
C ALA A 19 -40.24 -22.46 39.22
N ALA A 20 -40.90 -23.44 38.69
CA ALA A 20 -41.46 -23.50 37.34
C ALA A 20 -42.87 -22.89 37.33
N CYS A 21 -43.25 -22.22 36.23
CA CYS A 21 -44.64 -22.11 35.80
C CYS A 21 -44.70 -22.14 34.26
N ALA A 22 -45.27 -23.22 33.77
CA ALA A 22 -45.67 -23.44 32.39
C ALA A 22 -47.07 -22.84 32.17
N THR A 23 -47.28 -22.14 31.08
CA THR A 23 -48.58 -21.99 30.44
C THR A 23 -48.46 -22.13 28.95
N LEU A 24 -49.03 -23.21 28.44
CA LEU A 24 -49.34 -23.51 27.05
C LEU A 24 -50.55 -22.67 26.61
N ILE A 25 -50.43 -22.01 25.48
CA ILE A 25 -51.59 -21.69 24.62
C ILE A 25 -51.24 -22.01 23.17
N THR A 26 -51.88 -23.01 22.64
CA THR A 26 -51.95 -23.42 21.27
C THR A 26 -52.85 -22.48 20.46
N GLY A 27 -52.44 -22.14 19.28
CA GLY A 27 -53.26 -21.48 18.29
C GLY A 27 -52.69 -21.66 16.90
N CYS A 28 -53.13 -22.73 16.20
CA CYS A 28 -52.93 -22.88 14.74
C CYS A 28 -53.87 -21.94 14.01
N SER A 29 -53.33 -21.21 13.02
CA SER A 29 -54.07 -20.86 11.82
C SER A 29 -53.09 -20.63 10.66
N SER A 30 -53.22 -21.43 9.67
CA SER A 30 -52.65 -21.34 8.35
C SER A 30 -53.21 -20.13 7.61
N ASN A 31 -52.35 -19.30 7.00
CA ASN A 31 -52.62 -18.80 5.66
C ASN A 31 -51.32 -18.41 4.94
N SER A 32 -51.15 -18.98 3.79
CA SER A 32 -50.15 -18.62 2.80
C SER A 32 -50.53 -17.27 2.22
N ASP A 33 -49.62 -16.31 2.30
CA ASP A 33 -49.54 -15.27 1.28
C ASP A 33 -48.06 -14.80 1.13
N ASN A 34 -47.65 -14.99 -0.07
CA ASN A 34 -46.30 -14.67 -0.55
C ASN A 34 -46.25 -13.15 -0.83
N ASP A 35 -45.69 -12.38 0.09
CA ASP A 35 -45.38 -10.98 -0.16
C ASP A 35 -43.94 -10.72 0.20
N SER A 36 -43.14 -10.58 -0.86
CA SER A 36 -41.78 -10.09 -0.81
C SER A 36 -41.78 -8.62 -0.32
N LYS A 37 -41.82 -8.44 0.99
CA LYS A 37 -41.54 -7.14 1.60
C LYS A 37 -40.03 -7.03 1.83
N GLY A 38 -39.37 -6.18 1.05
CA GLY A 38 -38.09 -5.61 1.38
C GLY A 38 -38.17 -4.93 2.75
N GLY A 39 -37.90 -5.68 3.79
CA GLY A 39 -37.81 -5.20 5.17
C GLY A 39 -36.56 -4.37 5.32
N SER A 40 -36.69 -3.04 5.48
CA SER A 40 -35.68 -2.24 6.13
C SER A 40 -35.55 -2.79 7.55
N SER A 41 -34.56 -3.66 7.78
CA SER A 41 -34.29 -4.13 9.14
C SER A 41 -33.66 -2.99 9.93
N ASN A 42 -34.35 -2.57 11.01
CA ASN A 42 -33.81 -1.63 12.02
C ASN A 42 -32.75 -2.30 12.91
N GLU A 43 -32.16 -3.39 12.46
CA GLU A 43 -31.12 -4.11 13.18
C GLU A 43 -29.84 -3.27 13.23
N LYS A 44 -29.30 -3.11 14.43
CA LYS A 44 -28.02 -2.43 14.62
C LYS A 44 -26.89 -3.37 14.20
N ILE A 45 -26.12 -2.95 13.19
CA ILE A 45 -25.04 -3.70 12.61
C ILE A 45 -23.72 -3.03 12.99
N THR A 46 -22.72 -3.81 13.36
CA THR A 46 -21.33 -3.36 13.47
C THR A 46 -20.52 -4.06 12.37
N LEU A 47 -20.01 -3.29 11.41
CA LEU A 47 -19.07 -3.77 10.42
C LEU A 47 -17.65 -3.53 10.91
N ARG A 48 -16.77 -4.51 10.73
CA ARG A 48 -15.36 -4.43 11.07
C ARG A 48 -14.52 -4.39 9.80
N ILE A 49 -13.52 -3.51 9.79
CA ILE A 49 -12.54 -3.40 8.72
C ILE A 49 -11.19 -3.69 9.32
N GLY A 50 -10.54 -4.77 8.87
CA GLY A 50 -9.15 -5.04 9.16
C GLY A 50 -8.26 -4.38 8.10
N ASP A 51 -7.32 -3.56 8.53
CA ASP A 51 -6.42 -2.83 7.64
C ASP A 51 -5.04 -2.56 8.25
N TYR A 52 -4.22 -1.77 7.55
CA TYR A 52 -2.85 -1.43 7.99
C TYR A 52 -2.49 0.01 7.59
N GLY A 53 -1.57 0.59 8.35
CA GLY A 53 -1.11 1.95 8.06
C GLY A 53 -2.22 2.98 8.13
N ALA A 54 -2.36 3.83 7.11
CA ALA A 54 -3.36 4.89 7.07
C ALA A 54 -4.15 4.86 5.76
N PHE A 55 -5.35 4.29 5.77
CA PHE A 55 -6.27 4.33 4.62
C PHE A 55 -6.97 5.68 4.48
N GLY A 56 -7.03 6.44 5.56
CA GLY A 56 -7.59 7.78 5.54
C GLY A 56 -9.11 7.85 5.60
N TYR A 57 -9.78 6.78 6.00
CA TYR A 57 -11.23 6.73 6.13
C TYR A 57 -11.74 7.25 7.48
N ASP A 58 -10.89 7.18 8.52
CA ASP A 58 -11.23 7.44 9.90
C ASP A 58 -11.72 8.87 10.18
N ASP A 59 -12.36 9.04 11.35
CA ASP A 59 -13.00 10.31 11.72
C ASP A 59 -12.04 11.28 12.41
N LYS A 60 -10.89 10.82 12.89
CA LYS A 60 -9.95 11.65 13.67
C LYS A 60 -8.94 12.36 12.77
N THR A 61 -8.25 11.60 11.96
CA THR A 61 -7.16 12.08 11.10
C THR A 61 -7.51 11.99 9.62
N GLY A 62 -8.47 11.14 9.26
CA GLY A 62 -8.92 10.83 7.93
C GLY A 62 -9.92 11.81 7.31
N ALA A 63 -10.53 11.37 6.23
CA ALA A 63 -11.54 12.10 5.48
C ALA A 63 -12.95 12.03 6.11
N LYS A 64 -13.06 11.41 7.29
CA LYS A 64 -14.31 11.25 8.07
C LYS A 64 -15.40 10.45 7.34
N LEU A 65 -14.98 9.49 6.54
CA LEU A 65 -15.89 8.69 5.73
C LEU A 65 -16.75 7.74 6.59
N PHE A 66 -16.24 7.26 7.71
CA PHE A 66 -17.02 6.41 8.61
C PHE A 66 -18.21 7.17 9.21
N ALA A 67 -18.01 8.42 9.66
CA ALA A 67 -19.08 9.27 10.15
C ALA A 67 -20.06 9.65 9.04
N GLU A 68 -19.57 9.87 7.81
CA GLU A 68 -20.41 10.16 6.65
C GLU A 68 -21.29 8.96 6.29
N TYR A 69 -20.73 7.75 6.25
CA TYR A 69 -21.48 6.53 5.99
C TYR A 69 -22.51 6.24 7.07
N HIS A 70 -22.15 6.43 8.35
CA HIS A 70 -23.11 6.29 9.46
C HIS A 70 -24.30 7.24 9.37
N LYS A 71 -24.12 8.47 8.85
CA LYS A 71 -25.24 9.39 8.61
C LYS A 71 -26.19 8.87 7.52
N LEU A 72 -25.65 8.21 6.50
CA LEU A 72 -26.45 7.60 5.42
C LEU A 72 -27.13 6.30 5.88
N HIS A 73 -26.49 5.58 6.80
CA HIS A 73 -26.91 4.28 7.33
C HIS A 73 -26.85 4.28 8.87
N PRO A 74 -27.83 4.93 9.57
CA PRO A 74 -27.76 5.13 11.03
C PRO A 74 -27.76 3.84 11.87
N ASN A 75 -28.20 2.73 11.29
CA ASN A 75 -28.15 1.41 11.91
C ASN A 75 -26.77 0.73 11.79
N ILE A 76 -25.84 1.25 10.98
CA ILE A 76 -24.51 0.67 10.78
C ILE A 76 -23.45 1.48 11.54
N THR A 77 -22.67 0.79 12.37
CA THR A 77 -21.47 1.33 13.02
C THR A 77 -20.25 0.65 12.40
N ILE A 78 -19.21 1.42 12.07
CA ILE A 78 -17.96 0.91 11.52
C ILE A 78 -16.90 0.90 12.61
N LYS A 79 -16.13 -0.20 12.69
CA LYS A 79 -14.94 -0.34 13.55
C LYS A 79 -13.75 -0.73 12.69
N GLU A 80 -12.65 -0.04 12.90
CA GLU A 80 -11.38 -0.28 12.24
C GLU A 80 -10.45 -1.04 13.18
N ASP A 81 -9.89 -2.15 12.69
CA ASP A 81 -8.88 -2.96 13.37
C ASP A 81 -7.56 -2.78 12.62
N ASN A 82 -6.82 -1.75 13.01
CA ASN A 82 -5.63 -1.29 12.28
C ASN A 82 -4.34 -1.86 12.85
N VAL A 83 -3.43 -2.26 11.96
CA VAL A 83 -2.05 -2.66 12.27
C VAL A 83 -1.10 -1.73 11.50
N SER A 84 -0.01 -1.27 12.13
CA SER A 84 0.87 -0.27 11.49
C SER A 84 1.65 -0.81 10.28
N ASP A 85 1.98 -2.10 10.25
CA ASP A 85 2.81 -2.74 9.22
C ASP A 85 2.00 -3.72 8.37
N SER A 86 2.05 -3.56 7.05
CA SER A 86 1.27 -4.37 6.10
C SER A 86 1.72 -5.83 6.06
N GLY A 87 3.00 -6.11 6.29
CA GLY A 87 3.54 -7.48 6.31
C GLY A 87 3.11 -8.24 7.57
N VAL A 88 3.12 -7.56 8.74
CA VAL A 88 2.60 -8.10 10.00
C VAL A 88 1.11 -8.39 9.85
N TYR A 89 0.35 -7.43 9.31
CA TYR A 89 -1.07 -7.59 9.03
C TYR A 89 -1.35 -8.78 8.11
N TRP A 90 -0.63 -8.86 6.95
CA TRP A 90 -0.81 -9.96 6.00
C TRP A 90 -0.50 -11.33 6.59
N ASN A 91 0.54 -11.44 7.41
CA ASN A 91 0.86 -12.71 8.09
C ASN A 91 -0.25 -13.16 9.05
N SER A 92 -0.86 -12.22 9.78
CA SER A 92 -2.02 -12.48 10.63
C SER A 92 -3.25 -12.87 9.79
N LEU A 93 -3.52 -12.11 8.73
CA LEU A 93 -4.66 -12.38 7.83
C LEU A 93 -4.56 -13.78 7.20
N LYS A 94 -3.38 -14.19 6.72
CA LYS A 94 -3.18 -15.56 6.20
C LYS A 94 -3.53 -16.64 7.22
N LEU A 95 -3.16 -16.43 8.48
CA LEU A 95 -3.49 -17.37 9.57
C LEU A 95 -5.02 -17.45 9.77
N HIS A 96 -5.69 -16.30 9.85
CA HIS A 96 -7.13 -16.21 10.00
C HIS A 96 -7.89 -16.80 8.81
N LEU A 97 -7.43 -16.57 7.58
CA LEU A 97 -7.99 -17.16 6.37
C LEU A 97 -7.87 -18.70 6.38
N ASN A 98 -6.71 -19.23 6.79
CA ASN A 98 -6.51 -20.68 6.89
C ASN A 98 -7.38 -21.32 7.97
N GLN A 99 -7.56 -20.65 9.11
CA GLN A 99 -8.39 -21.11 10.22
C GLN A 99 -9.89 -20.84 10.01
N ASN A 100 -10.24 -20.03 9.05
CA ASN A 100 -11.59 -19.51 8.81
C ASN A 100 -12.22 -18.90 10.08
N SER A 101 -11.40 -18.16 10.84
CA SER A 101 -11.80 -17.55 12.12
C SER A 101 -10.97 -16.29 12.40
N GLY A 102 -11.53 -15.33 13.15
CA GLY A 102 -10.87 -14.08 13.48
C GLY A 102 -10.80 -13.09 12.29
N LEU A 103 -11.65 -13.30 11.28
CA LEU A 103 -11.73 -12.44 10.11
C LEU A 103 -12.68 -11.27 10.39
N ASP A 104 -12.30 -10.09 9.99
CA ASP A 104 -13.20 -8.94 9.91
C ASP A 104 -14.10 -9.05 8.68
N ASP A 105 -15.16 -8.26 8.62
CA ASP A 105 -16.11 -8.28 7.49
C ASP A 105 -15.44 -7.84 6.18
N ILE A 106 -14.58 -6.83 6.28
CA ILE A 106 -13.77 -6.30 5.18
C ILE A 106 -12.30 -6.43 5.56
N GLN A 107 -11.48 -6.87 4.62
CA GLN A 107 -10.03 -7.01 4.77
C GLN A 107 -9.30 -6.17 3.73
N ALA A 108 -8.36 -5.35 4.15
CA ALA A 108 -7.46 -4.68 3.25
C ALA A 108 -6.39 -5.63 2.71
N ILE A 109 -6.01 -5.48 1.45
CA ILE A 109 -4.95 -6.26 0.81
C ILE A 109 -4.00 -5.29 0.11
N GLU A 110 -2.73 -5.30 0.51
CA GLU A 110 -1.69 -4.48 -0.12
C GLU A 110 -1.24 -5.12 -1.45
N ILE A 111 -0.82 -4.29 -2.41
CA ILE A 111 -0.40 -4.72 -3.76
C ILE A 111 0.66 -5.82 -3.73
N GLY A 112 1.61 -5.78 -2.81
CA GLY A 112 2.65 -6.80 -2.67
C GLY A 112 2.13 -8.18 -2.24
N PHE A 113 0.89 -8.26 -1.76
CA PHE A 113 0.26 -9.48 -1.27
C PHE A 113 -0.96 -9.91 -2.09
N VAL A 114 -1.46 -9.06 -3.00
CA VAL A 114 -2.67 -9.37 -3.78
C VAL A 114 -2.47 -10.61 -4.65
N ALA A 115 -1.26 -10.82 -5.20
CA ALA A 115 -0.95 -12.03 -5.96
C ALA A 115 -1.05 -13.33 -5.15
N ASN A 116 -0.83 -13.26 -3.83
CA ASN A 116 -1.13 -14.36 -2.91
C ASN A 116 -2.64 -14.49 -2.67
N ALA A 117 -3.32 -13.37 -2.44
CA ALA A 117 -4.75 -13.36 -2.11
C ALA A 117 -5.62 -13.90 -3.24
N VAL A 118 -5.24 -13.70 -4.51
CA VAL A 118 -5.94 -14.26 -5.68
C VAL A 118 -5.70 -15.76 -5.90
N GLN A 119 -4.79 -16.40 -5.14
CA GLN A 119 -4.61 -17.85 -5.23
C GLN A 119 -5.84 -18.58 -4.68
N PRO A 120 -6.22 -19.75 -5.25
CA PRO A 120 -7.48 -20.44 -4.92
C PRO A 120 -7.70 -20.70 -3.43
N GLN A 121 -6.62 -20.99 -2.67
CA GLN A 121 -6.70 -21.25 -1.24
C GLN A 121 -7.22 -20.05 -0.43
N TYR A 122 -6.93 -18.82 -0.86
CA TYR A 122 -7.37 -17.60 -0.19
C TYR A 122 -8.56 -16.95 -0.92
N ALA A 123 -8.53 -16.90 -2.25
CA ALA A 123 -9.57 -16.26 -3.07
C ALA A 123 -10.97 -16.81 -2.78
N ASN A 124 -11.08 -18.11 -2.52
CA ASN A 124 -12.34 -18.75 -2.18
C ASN A 124 -12.96 -18.31 -0.84
N LYS A 125 -12.20 -17.57 -0.01
CA LYS A 125 -12.68 -16.99 1.25
C LYS A 125 -13.30 -15.60 1.08
N PHE A 126 -13.07 -14.98 -0.07
CA PHE A 126 -13.59 -13.65 -0.39
C PHE A 126 -14.80 -13.73 -1.32
N VAL A 127 -15.64 -12.70 -1.24
CA VAL A 127 -16.77 -12.49 -2.15
C VAL A 127 -16.23 -12.20 -3.55
N ASP A 128 -16.93 -12.67 -4.58
CA ASP A 128 -16.68 -12.28 -5.96
C ASP A 128 -17.48 -11.00 -6.29
N PHE A 129 -16.79 -9.88 -6.40
CA PHE A 129 -17.43 -8.59 -6.67
C PHE A 129 -18.22 -8.56 -7.99
N LYS A 130 -17.92 -9.43 -8.96
CA LYS A 130 -18.75 -9.56 -10.18
C LYS A 130 -20.20 -9.95 -9.88
N THR A 131 -20.45 -10.58 -8.75
CA THR A 131 -21.81 -10.98 -8.32
C THR A 131 -22.48 -9.92 -7.44
N VAL A 132 -21.74 -8.88 -7.04
CA VAL A 132 -22.25 -7.85 -6.13
C VAL A 132 -23.08 -6.83 -6.88
N LYS A 133 -24.23 -6.50 -6.33
CA LYS A 133 -25.17 -5.54 -6.95
C LYS A 133 -24.52 -4.15 -7.09
N GLY A 134 -24.60 -3.61 -8.30
CA GLY A 134 -24.10 -2.26 -8.61
C GLY A 134 -22.59 -2.19 -8.86
N PHE A 135 -21.85 -3.28 -8.72
CA PHE A 135 -20.45 -3.32 -9.06
C PHE A 135 -20.23 -3.21 -10.58
N ASN A 136 -19.30 -2.37 -10.98
CA ASN A 136 -18.87 -2.22 -12.36
C ASN A 136 -17.34 -2.14 -12.42
N ALA A 137 -16.71 -3.22 -12.87
CA ALA A 137 -15.24 -3.33 -12.94
C ALA A 137 -14.59 -2.21 -13.76
N SER A 138 -15.29 -1.68 -14.78
CA SER A 138 -14.77 -0.62 -15.65
C SER A 138 -14.62 0.75 -14.98
N ASP A 139 -15.11 0.92 -13.76
CA ASP A 139 -14.92 2.14 -12.98
C ASP A 139 -13.49 2.29 -12.46
N TRP A 140 -12.76 1.18 -12.32
CA TRP A 140 -11.36 1.18 -11.94
C TRP A 140 -10.43 1.23 -13.14
N LEU A 141 -9.17 1.62 -12.90
CA LEU A 141 -8.10 1.50 -13.89
C LEU A 141 -7.92 0.02 -14.24
N ASP A 142 -7.77 -0.28 -15.54
CA ASP A 142 -7.80 -1.66 -16.04
C ASP A 142 -6.74 -2.57 -15.41
N TYR A 143 -5.55 -2.03 -15.11
CA TYR A 143 -4.52 -2.79 -14.43
C TYR A 143 -4.87 -3.05 -12.96
N LYS A 144 -5.55 -2.10 -12.30
CA LYS A 144 -5.94 -2.21 -10.89
C LYS A 144 -7.00 -3.29 -10.68
N GLU A 145 -7.97 -3.38 -11.57
CA GLU A 145 -8.97 -4.44 -11.55
C GLU A 145 -8.32 -5.82 -11.78
N LYS A 146 -7.40 -5.92 -12.76
CA LYS A 146 -6.70 -7.17 -13.09
C LYS A 146 -5.87 -7.70 -11.93
N GLU A 147 -5.24 -6.83 -11.15
CA GLU A 147 -4.42 -7.22 -9.98
C GLU A 147 -5.23 -8.03 -8.94
N ALA A 148 -6.53 -7.72 -8.76
CA ALA A 148 -7.42 -8.42 -7.84
C ALA A 148 -8.26 -9.53 -8.50
N THR A 149 -7.97 -9.86 -9.77
CA THR A 149 -8.70 -10.87 -10.54
C THR A 149 -7.97 -12.22 -10.47
N THR A 150 -8.70 -13.25 -10.09
CA THR A 150 -8.20 -14.65 -10.06
C THR A 150 -8.08 -15.24 -11.47
N SER A 151 -7.37 -16.35 -11.60
CA SER A 151 -7.23 -17.07 -12.88
C SER A 151 -8.57 -17.59 -13.45
N ASP A 152 -9.56 -17.87 -12.60
CA ASP A 152 -10.91 -18.24 -12.99
C ASP A 152 -11.84 -17.02 -13.18
N GLY A 153 -11.28 -15.82 -13.11
CA GLY A 153 -11.94 -14.57 -13.46
C GLY A 153 -12.79 -13.93 -12.36
N LYS A 154 -12.72 -14.38 -11.10
CA LYS A 154 -13.37 -13.69 -9.97
C LYS A 154 -12.59 -12.43 -9.61
N ILE A 155 -13.29 -11.39 -9.16
CA ILE A 155 -12.71 -10.17 -8.60
C ILE A 155 -12.87 -10.20 -7.09
N ILE A 156 -11.77 -10.40 -6.36
CA ILE A 156 -11.82 -10.60 -4.89
C ILE A 156 -11.73 -9.30 -4.08
N GLY A 157 -11.52 -8.17 -4.72
CA GLY A 157 -11.41 -6.88 -4.01
C GLY A 157 -11.57 -5.69 -4.93
N VAL A 158 -11.93 -4.56 -4.35
CA VAL A 158 -12.08 -3.25 -5.02
C VAL A 158 -10.91 -2.35 -4.68
N GLY A 159 -10.30 -1.75 -5.70
CA GLY A 159 -9.10 -0.91 -5.54
C GLY A 159 -9.37 0.36 -4.73
N THR A 160 -8.52 0.67 -3.76
CA THR A 160 -8.61 1.88 -2.92
C THR A 160 -7.85 3.05 -3.50
N ASP A 161 -6.64 2.78 -4.02
CA ASP A 161 -5.69 3.75 -4.51
C ASP A 161 -4.66 3.12 -5.44
N VAL A 162 -3.81 3.94 -6.01
CA VAL A 162 -2.60 3.56 -6.73
C VAL A 162 -1.42 4.38 -6.21
N GLY A 163 -0.20 3.88 -6.42
CA GLY A 163 1.04 4.51 -5.98
C GLY A 163 1.89 5.05 -7.13
N PRO A 164 1.40 5.98 -7.97
CA PRO A 164 2.23 6.55 -9.02
C PRO A 164 3.47 7.19 -8.43
N THR A 165 4.63 6.92 -9.06
CA THR A 165 5.92 7.42 -8.58
C THR A 165 6.21 8.82 -9.11
N ALA A 166 6.99 9.58 -8.35
CA ALA A 166 7.63 10.83 -8.76
C ALA A 166 9.04 10.88 -8.15
N ILE A 167 9.77 11.96 -8.40
CA ILE A 167 11.03 12.24 -7.70
C ILE A 167 10.84 13.47 -6.83
N CYS A 168 10.90 13.26 -5.50
CA CYS A 168 11.05 14.36 -4.56
C CYS A 168 12.52 14.81 -4.55
N TYR A 169 12.77 16.11 -4.66
CA TYR A 169 14.14 16.64 -4.72
C TYR A 169 14.30 17.92 -3.90
N ARG A 170 15.52 18.18 -3.44
CA ARG A 170 15.92 19.35 -2.66
C ARG A 170 16.38 20.46 -3.61
N LYS A 171 15.56 21.51 -3.76
CA LYS A 171 15.88 22.69 -4.60
C LYS A 171 17.16 23.39 -4.18
N ASP A 172 17.36 23.56 -2.89
CA ASP A 172 18.54 24.20 -2.31
C ASP A 172 19.83 23.43 -2.61
N MET A 173 19.79 22.08 -2.49
CA MET A 173 20.93 21.22 -2.80
C MET A 173 21.22 21.16 -4.31
N PHE A 174 20.19 21.10 -5.15
CA PHE A 174 20.33 21.17 -6.60
C PHE A 174 20.96 22.49 -7.03
N LYS A 175 20.48 23.61 -6.46
CA LYS A 175 21.09 24.94 -6.71
C LYS A 175 22.56 24.97 -6.31
N ALA A 176 22.92 24.45 -5.15
CA ALA A 176 24.29 24.39 -4.67
C ALA A 176 25.20 23.55 -5.59
N ALA A 177 24.65 22.50 -6.21
CA ALA A 177 25.35 21.66 -7.19
C ALA A 177 25.36 22.27 -8.62
N GLY A 178 24.73 23.44 -8.81
CA GLY A 178 24.63 24.09 -10.14
C GLY A 178 23.67 23.42 -11.10
N LEU A 179 22.70 22.66 -10.54
CA LEU A 179 21.62 22.03 -11.30
C LEU A 179 20.37 22.93 -11.31
N PRO A 180 19.44 22.75 -12.28
CA PRO A 180 18.15 23.43 -12.28
C PRO A 180 17.37 23.21 -10.98
N THR A 181 16.50 24.18 -10.64
CA THR A 181 15.62 24.08 -9.47
C THR A 181 14.14 24.16 -9.82
N ASP A 182 13.79 24.54 -11.04
CA ASP A 182 12.44 24.45 -11.58
C ASP A 182 12.09 23.00 -11.86
N ARG A 183 10.91 22.55 -11.43
CA ARG A 183 10.50 21.14 -11.51
C ARG A 183 10.43 20.59 -12.92
N ASN A 184 10.03 21.40 -13.90
CA ASN A 184 9.95 20.95 -15.28
C ASN A 184 11.35 20.82 -15.87
N ALA A 185 12.24 21.78 -15.58
CA ALA A 185 13.64 21.72 -15.97
C ALA A 185 14.37 20.55 -15.29
N VAL A 186 14.05 20.25 -14.03
CA VAL A 186 14.57 19.07 -13.30
C VAL A 186 14.06 17.79 -13.93
N ALA A 187 12.75 17.64 -14.17
CA ALA A 187 12.18 16.47 -14.85
C ALA A 187 12.79 16.23 -16.23
N ALA A 188 13.09 17.30 -16.98
CA ALA A 188 13.71 17.21 -18.32
C ALA A 188 15.13 16.61 -18.27
N LEU A 189 15.85 16.71 -17.14
CA LEU A 189 17.20 16.13 -16.99
C LEU A 189 17.22 14.62 -17.18
N TRP A 190 16.12 13.95 -16.79
CA TRP A 190 16.04 12.47 -16.76
C TRP A 190 14.86 11.90 -17.55
N ALA A 191 14.08 12.73 -18.24
CA ALA A 191 12.88 12.30 -18.96
C ALA A 191 13.15 11.09 -19.87
N GLY A 192 12.30 10.06 -19.71
CA GLY A 192 12.27 8.85 -20.53
C GLY A 192 13.34 7.80 -20.18
N ASP A 193 14.30 8.07 -19.27
CA ASP A 193 15.43 7.16 -19.07
C ASP A 193 16.02 7.25 -17.65
N TRP A 194 15.98 6.14 -16.92
CA TRP A 194 16.58 6.03 -15.59
C TRP A 194 18.11 6.11 -15.59
N GLN A 195 18.79 5.78 -16.70
CA GLN A 195 20.23 6.00 -16.81
C GLN A 195 20.58 7.49 -16.76
N LYS A 196 19.73 8.36 -17.35
CA LYS A 196 19.90 9.80 -17.22
C LYS A 196 19.80 10.26 -15.76
N PHE A 197 18.89 9.66 -14.97
CA PHE A 197 18.79 9.95 -13.53
C PHE A 197 20.10 9.64 -12.80
N VAL A 198 20.70 8.47 -13.06
CA VAL A 198 22.02 8.11 -12.50
C VAL A 198 23.11 9.08 -12.96
N ASN A 199 23.10 9.49 -14.25
CA ASN A 199 24.06 10.45 -14.77
C ASN A 199 23.92 11.85 -14.13
N VAL A 200 22.69 12.30 -13.84
CA VAL A 200 22.45 13.53 -13.05
C VAL A 200 23.00 13.35 -11.63
N GLY A 201 22.85 12.17 -11.05
CA GLY A 201 23.45 11.82 -9.76
C GLY A 201 24.97 12.02 -9.75
N LYS A 202 25.68 11.58 -10.78
CA LYS A 202 27.13 11.79 -10.92
C LYS A 202 27.50 13.30 -11.00
N GLN A 203 26.73 14.07 -11.76
CA GLN A 203 26.91 15.53 -11.85
C GLN A 203 26.68 16.21 -10.49
N PHE A 204 25.63 15.82 -9.78
CA PHE A 204 25.34 16.30 -8.44
C PHE A 204 26.47 15.95 -7.47
N GLN A 205 26.87 14.68 -7.43
CA GLN A 205 27.85 14.17 -6.46
C GLN A 205 29.24 14.82 -6.63
N ALA A 206 29.61 15.20 -7.83
CA ALA A 206 30.85 15.92 -8.11
C ALA A 206 30.91 17.32 -7.45
N LYS A 207 29.77 17.88 -7.04
CA LYS A 207 29.66 19.21 -6.42
C LYS A 207 28.92 19.20 -5.09
N ALA A 208 28.49 18.04 -4.62
CA ALA A 208 27.73 17.89 -3.38
C ALA A 208 28.56 18.30 -2.16
N ALA A 209 27.88 18.86 -1.17
CA ALA A 209 28.49 19.08 0.14
C ALA A 209 28.93 17.76 0.76
N LYS A 210 30.01 17.80 1.55
CA LYS A 210 30.53 16.60 2.22
C LYS A 210 29.42 15.93 3.07
N GLY A 211 29.21 14.63 2.86
CA GLY A 211 28.23 13.82 3.59
C GLY A 211 26.80 13.95 3.09
N VAL A 212 26.60 14.58 1.93
CA VAL A 212 25.32 14.61 1.20
C VAL A 212 25.43 13.72 -0.02
N SER A 213 24.46 12.83 -0.19
CA SER A 213 24.37 11.92 -1.34
C SER A 213 23.27 12.39 -2.30
N PHE A 214 23.33 11.93 -3.54
CA PHE A 214 22.30 12.24 -4.53
C PHE A 214 20.94 11.61 -4.17
N THR A 215 20.92 10.33 -3.83
CA THR A 215 19.69 9.63 -3.46
C THR A 215 19.82 8.91 -2.11
N ASP A 216 18.69 8.55 -1.54
CA ASP A 216 18.59 7.95 -0.21
C ASP A 216 19.20 6.55 -0.13
N SER A 217 18.84 5.66 -1.06
CA SER A 217 19.23 4.24 -1.03
C SER A 217 19.22 3.58 -2.40
N ALA A 218 20.03 2.56 -2.57
CA ALA A 218 20.02 1.71 -3.74
C ALA A 218 18.71 0.88 -3.83
N GLY A 219 18.17 0.44 -2.68
CA GLY A 219 16.90 -0.27 -2.63
C GLY A 219 15.71 0.59 -3.06
N GLY A 220 15.69 1.88 -2.69
CA GLY A 220 14.68 2.83 -3.14
C GLY A 220 14.76 3.08 -4.65
N LEU A 221 15.97 3.27 -5.17
CA LEU A 221 16.19 3.42 -6.62
C LEU A 221 15.76 2.16 -7.37
N PHE A 222 16.14 0.98 -6.89
CA PHE A 222 15.74 -0.31 -7.48
C PHE A 222 14.21 -0.43 -7.59
N ASN A 223 13.50 -0.15 -6.51
CA ASN A 223 12.04 -0.22 -6.49
C ASN A 223 11.42 0.77 -7.50
N ALA A 224 11.94 1.99 -7.58
CA ALA A 224 11.46 3.00 -8.50
C ALA A 224 11.68 2.63 -9.97
N VAL A 225 12.89 2.17 -10.31
CA VAL A 225 13.23 1.69 -11.66
C VAL A 225 12.35 0.51 -12.03
N LEU A 226 12.27 -0.50 -11.14
CA LEU A 226 11.51 -1.72 -11.42
C LEU A 226 10.01 -1.46 -11.57
N SER A 227 9.45 -0.54 -10.77
CA SER A 227 8.03 -0.18 -10.84
C SER A 227 7.61 0.38 -12.20
N SER A 228 8.55 0.86 -13.00
CA SER A 228 8.33 1.37 -14.36
C SER A 228 8.55 0.33 -15.46
N GLN A 229 8.92 -0.90 -15.11
CA GLN A 229 9.18 -1.96 -16.08
C GLN A 229 7.94 -2.83 -16.31
N THR A 230 7.74 -3.27 -17.55
CA THR A 230 6.65 -4.17 -17.94
C THR A 230 6.91 -5.64 -17.63
N THR A 231 8.17 -6.00 -17.31
CA THR A 231 8.57 -7.33 -16.82
C THR A 231 9.28 -7.15 -15.49
N GLN A 232 8.74 -7.76 -14.45
CA GLN A 232 9.30 -7.66 -13.11
C GLN A 232 9.74 -9.02 -12.60
N TYR A 233 9.34 -9.42 -11.42
CA TYR A 233 9.81 -10.67 -10.81
C TYR A 233 9.18 -11.92 -11.41
N SER A 234 7.96 -11.81 -11.90
CA SER A 234 7.14 -12.93 -12.38
C SER A 234 6.66 -12.74 -13.82
N ASP A 235 6.40 -13.83 -14.53
CA ASP A 235 5.75 -13.82 -15.84
C ASP A 235 4.21 -13.82 -15.72
N GLN A 236 3.53 -13.86 -16.88
CA GLN A 236 2.07 -13.85 -16.98
C GLN A 236 1.40 -15.07 -16.30
N SER A 237 2.13 -16.16 -16.09
CA SER A 237 1.65 -17.34 -15.38
C SER A 237 1.86 -17.27 -13.86
N GLY A 238 2.52 -16.22 -13.37
CA GLY A 238 2.95 -16.07 -11.97
C GLY A 238 4.24 -16.84 -11.64
N LYS A 239 4.91 -17.44 -12.65
CA LYS A 239 6.19 -18.10 -12.48
C LYS A 239 7.28 -17.07 -12.23
N LEU A 240 8.11 -17.33 -11.23
CA LEU A 240 9.23 -16.47 -10.88
C LEU A 240 10.33 -16.51 -11.96
N ILE A 241 10.68 -15.32 -12.48
CA ILE A 241 11.68 -15.10 -13.53
C ILE A 241 12.71 -14.03 -13.15
N TYR A 242 12.81 -13.65 -11.89
CA TYR A 242 13.60 -12.50 -11.39
C TYR A 242 15.05 -12.48 -11.88
N ASP A 243 15.70 -13.66 -12.02
CA ASP A 243 17.10 -13.80 -12.43
C ASP A 243 17.32 -13.66 -13.94
N SER A 244 16.27 -13.82 -14.74
CA SER A 244 16.26 -13.64 -16.20
C SER A 244 15.42 -12.45 -16.67
N SER A 245 14.71 -11.78 -15.78
CA SER A 245 13.84 -10.64 -16.10
C SER A 245 14.67 -9.44 -16.55
N PRO A 246 14.42 -8.89 -17.76
CA PRO A 246 15.10 -7.67 -18.23
C PRO A 246 14.85 -6.46 -17.29
N GLY A 247 13.64 -6.35 -16.71
CA GLY A 247 13.32 -5.27 -15.79
C GLY A 247 14.11 -5.36 -14.50
N VAL A 248 14.18 -6.54 -13.88
CA VAL A 248 15.00 -6.76 -12.68
C VAL A 248 16.48 -6.50 -12.96
N GLN A 249 17.00 -6.98 -14.10
CA GLN A 249 18.37 -6.73 -14.49
C GLN A 249 18.67 -5.24 -14.71
N THR A 250 17.76 -4.51 -15.35
CA THR A 250 17.89 -3.06 -15.54
C THR A 250 17.92 -2.35 -14.17
N ALA A 251 16.97 -2.65 -13.29
CA ALA A 251 16.89 -2.04 -11.96
C ALA A 251 18.12 -2.39 -11.10
N TRP A 252 18.56 -3.65 -11.13
CA TRP A 252 19.77 -4.09 -10.44
C TRP A 252 21.02 -3.37 -10.93
N ASN A 253 21.21 -3.31 -12.26
CA ASN A 253 22.40 -2.70 -12.86
C ASN A 253 22.50 -1.22 -12.51
N LEU A 254 21.41 -0.45 -12.67
CA LEU A 254 21.37 0.98 -12.35
C LEU A 254 21.59 1.26 -10.86
N SER A 255 20.99 0.44 -9.99
CA SER A 255 21.16 0.60 -8.54
C SER A 255 22.57 0.23 -8.10
N ALA A 256 23.14 -0.83 -8.66
CA ALA A 256 24.54 -1.20 -8.38
C ALA A 256 25.54 -0.14 -8.90
N GLU A 257 25.28 0.47 -10.08
CA GLU A 257 26.05 1.61 -10.59
C GLU A 257 25.99 2.80 -9.63
N ALA A 258 24.79 3.14 -9.14
CA ALA A 258 24.62 4.22 -8.17
C ALA A 258 25.41 3.98 -6.87
N VAL A 259 25.48 2.72 -6.39
CA VAL A 259 26.33 2.36 -5.23
C VAL A 259 27.81 2.53 -5.55
N GLN A 260 28.28 2.00 -6.70
CA GLN A 260 29.68 2.05 -7.13
C GLN A 260 30.18 3.50 -7.30
N ASP A 261 29.31 4.38 -7.79
CA ASP A 261 29.61 5.81 -7.99
C ASP A 261 29.38 6.66 -6.73
N GLY A 262 29.02 6.03 -5.59
CA GLY A 262 28.83 6.72 -4.30
C GLY A 262 27.66 7.69 -4.26
N LEU A 263 26.60 7.42 -5.05
CA LEU A 263 25.45 8.31 -5.19
C LEU A 263 24.41 8.14 -4.08
N THR A 264 24.48 7.05 -3.29
CA THR A 264 23.47 6.69 -2.30
C THR A 264 23.92 7.07 -0.88
N ALA A 265 22.96 7.38 -0.01
CA ALA A 265 23.22 7.64 1.40
C ALA A 265 23.37 6.35 2.24
N LYS A 266 23.31 5.17 1.60
CA LYS A 266 23.53 3.83 2.18
C LYS A 266 22.53 3.48 3.29
N LEU A 267 21.29 3.87 3.12
CA LEU A 267 20.23 3.73 4.10
C LEU A 267 19.28 2.59 3.73
N GLN A 268 18.77 1.89 4.73
CA GLN A 268 17.61 1.04 4.56
C GLN A 268 16.34 1.90 4.67
N GLN A 269 15.52 1.95 3.61
CA GLN A 269 14.27 2.69 3.66
C GLN A 269 13.37 2.21 4.80
N PHE A 270 12.66 3.16 5.40
CA PHE A 270 11.70 2.98 6.50
C PHE A 270 12.30 2.62 7.86
N ASP A 271 13.61 2.52 8.00
CA ASP A 271 14.23 2.42 9.33
C ASP A 271 14.40 3.82 9.99
N THR A 272 14.79 3.81 11.27
CA THR A 272 14.99 5.05 12.05
C THR A 272 16.09 5.92 11.47
N SER A 273 17.14 5.34 10.88
CA SER A 273 18.26 6.07 10.29
C SER A 273 17.84 6.81 9.02
N TRP A 274 17.04 6.15 8.18
CA TRP A 274 16.48 6.75 6.98
C TRP A 274 15.50 7.89 7.31
N THR A 275 14.59 7.69 8.27
CA THR A 275 13.68 8.73 8.76
C THR A 275 14.45 9.96 9.27
N SER A 276 15.49 9.74 10.05
CA SER A 276 16.33 10.82 10.60
C SER A 276 17.14 11.55 9.52
N ALA A 277 17.47 10.88 8.41
CA ALA A 277 18.30 11.41 7.34
C ALA A 277 17.63 12.56 6.56
N PHE A 278 16.30 12.59 6.48
CA PHE A 278 15.54 13.71 5.93
C PHE A 278 15.81 15.02 6.67
N LYS A 279 15.70 14.96 8.01
CA LYS A 279 15.93 16.13 8.89
C LYS A 279 17.39 16.55 8.89
N THR A 280 18.31 15.60 8.81
CA THR A 280 19.77 15.83 8.84
C THR A 280 20.37 16.08 7.46
N ASN A 281 19.53 16.19 6.42
CA ASN A 281 19.91 16.60 5.06
C ASN A 281 20.98 15.66 4.45
N LYS A 282 20.80 14.35 4.55
CA LYS A 282 21.77 13.35 4.07
C LYS A 282 21.69 13.06 2.57
N PHE A 283 20.59 13.39 1.92
CA PHE A 283 20.39 13.14 0.49
C PHE A 283 19.55 14.24 -0.15
N ALA A 284 19.70 14.37 -1.47
CA ALA A 284 19.06 15.39 -2.28
C ALA A 284 17.81 14.90 -3.01
N THR A 285 17.68 13.60 -3.26
CA THR A 285 16.51 13.02 -3.94
C THR A 285 16.02 11.76 -3.24
N VAL A 286 14.73 11.50 -3.38
CA VAL A 286 14.10 10.22 -3.05
C VAL A 286 13.02 9.92 -4.09
N ALA A 287 12.95 8.70 -4.57
CA ALA A 287 11.79 8.25 -5.33
C ALA A 287 10.57 8.24 -4.39
N CYS A 288 9.59 9.08 -4.69
CA CYS A 288 8.45 9.30 -3.80
C CYS A 288 7.13 9.00 -4.52
N PRO A 289 6.52 7.84 -4.26
CA PRO A 289 5.12 7.63 -4.62
C PRO A 289 4.23 8.62 -3.86
N SER A 290 3.03 8.88 -4.37
CA SER A 290 2.13 9.93 -3.86
C SER A 290 1.88 9.85 -2.34
N TRP A 291 1.71 8.65 -1.80
CA TRP A 291 1.49 8.41 -0.37
C TRP A 291 2.70 8.79 0.50
N MET A 292 3.92 8.81 -0.06
CA MET A 292 5.14 9.14 0.68
C MET A 292 5.31 10.65 0.92
N LEU A 293 4.55 11.52 0.24
CA LEU A 293 4.68 12.97 0.42
C LEU A 293 4.46 13.43 1.85
N GLY A 294 3.49 12.83 2.54
CA GLY A 294 3.22 13.08 3.96
C GLY A 294 4.43 12.73 4.84
N GLN A 295 5.09 11.61 4.55
CA GLN A 295 6.29 11.17 5.27
C GLN A 295 7.48 12.09 4.98
N VAL A 296 7.74 12.45 3.70
CA VAL A 296 8.78 13.43 3.35
C VAL A 296 8.60 14.74 4.13
N ALA A 297 7.35 15.24 4.24
CA ALA A 297 7.05 16.44 4.97
C ALA A 297 7.28 16.30 6.48
N SER A 298 6.80 15.19 7.07
CA SER A 298 6.94 14.90 8.50
C SER A 298 8.41 14.75 8.91
N ASP A 299 9.14 13.90 8.19
CA ASP A 299 10.51 13.51 8.55
C ASP A 299 11.52 14.64 8.29
N SER A 300 11.30 15.43 7.23
CA SER A 300 12.13 16.61 6.95
C SER A 300 11.86 17.77 7.92
N GLY A 301 10.67 17.82 8.50
CA GLY A 301 10.26 18.85 9.47
C GLY A 301 10.03 20.24 8.87
N PRO A 302 9.54 21.20 9.69
CA PRO A 302 9.09 22.50 9.21
C PRO A 302 10.24 23.38 8.65
N ALA A 303 11.48 23.16 9.08
CA ALA A 303 12.65 23.91 8.61
C ALA A 303 12.95 23.66 7.11
N ASN A 304 12.55 22.50 6.58
CA ASN A 304 12.75 22.15 5.17
C ASN A 304 11.50 22.38 4.31
N LYS A 305 10.47 22.98 4.86
CA LYS A 305 9.28 23.39 4.08
C LYS A 305 9.69 24.34 2.95
N GLY A 306 9.29 24.02 1.71
CA GLY A 306 9.63 24.78 0.52
C GLY A 306 11.03 24.52 -0.06
N ASN A 307 11.90 23.78 0.65
CA ASN A 307 13.16 23.28 0.10
C ASN A 307 12.96 22.01 -0.73
N TRP A 308 11.97 21.21 -0.40
CA TRP A 308 11.55 20.06 -1.22
C TRP A 308 10.58 20.50 -2.33
N ASP A 309 10.71 19.87 -3.48
CA ASP A 309 9.78 19.95 -4.60
C ASP A 309 9.60 18.56 -5.23
N VAL A 310 8.64 18.43 -6.14
CA VAL A 310 8.31 17.16 -6.81
C VAL A 310 8.43 17.35 -8.31
N ALA A 311 9.18 16.46 -8.97
CA ALA A 311 9.34 16.42 -10.41
C ALA A 311 8.79 15.09 -10.96
N ALA A 312 8.31 15.10 -12.21
CA ALA A 312 7.91 13.87 -12.90
C ALA A 312 9.06 12.85 -12.91
N PRO A 313 8.78 11.54 -12.81
CA PRO A 313 9.79 10.50 -12.81
C PRO A 313 10.42 10.34 -14.20
N PRO A 314 11.56 9.66 -14.33
CA PRO A 314 12.09 9.28 -15.64
C PRO A 314 11.11 8.49 -16.50
N GLN A 315 10.43 7.53 -15.90
CA GLN A 315 9.38 6.71 -16.49
C GLN A 315 8.28 6.48 -15.45
N ALA A 316 7.03 6.41 -15.91
CA ALA A 316 5.89 6.16 -15.03
C ALA A 316 5.96 4.76 -14.41
N GLY A 317 5.77 4.69 -13.10
CA GLY A 317 5.76 3.43 -12.35
C GLY A 317 4.71 3.43 -11.26
N ASN A 318 4.25 2.25 -10.86
CA ASN A 318 3.34 2.06 -9.74
C ASN A 318 4.09 1.43 -8.56
N TRP A 319 4.16 2.16 -7.45
CA TRP A 319 4.72 1.65 -6.21
C TRP A 319 3.72 1.84 -5.07
N GLY A 320 2.78 0.92 -4.97
CA GLY A 320 1.77 0.92 -3.93
C GLY A 320 0.35 0.72 -4.45
N GLY A 321 -0.58 0.91 -3.55
CA GLY A 321 -2.00 0.72 -3.74
C GLY A 321 -2.53 -0.50 -3.00
N SER A 322 -3.81 -0.46 -2.69
CA SER A 322 -4.47 -1.48 -1.87
C SER A 322 -5.85 -1.82 -2.42
N PHE A 323 -6.47 -2.81 -1.80
CA PHE A 323 -7.81 -3.28 -2.12
C PHE A 323 -8.60 -3.49 -0.84
N LEU A 324 -9.92 -3.36 -0.90
CA LEU A 324 -10.84 -3.86 0.11
C LEU A 324 -11.51 -5.13 -0.41
N ALA A 325 -11.38 -6.22 0.33
CA ALA A 325 -11.97 -7.51 0.05
C ALA A 325 -13.00 -7.87 1.13
N VAL A 326 -14.18 -8.34 0.75
CA VAL A 326 -15.22 -8.77 1.70
C VAL A 326 -15.09 -10.25 1.97
N THR A 327 -15.07 -10.64 3.25
CA THR A 327 -14.95 -12.05 3.62
C THR A 327 -16.30 -12.76 3.54
N LYS A 328 -16.33 -13.98 3.01
CA LYS A 328 -17.53 -14.83 3.04
C LYS A 328 -17.95 -15.27 4.44
N ALA A 329 -17.07 -15.11 5.42
CA ALA A 329 -17.36 -15.40 6.82
C ALA A 329 -18.18 -14.29 7.50
N SER A 330 -18.31 -13.12 6.86
CA SER A 330 -19.14 -12.02 7.37
C SER A 330 -20.60 -12.46 7.49
N LYS A 331 -21.21 -12.12 8.61
CA LYS A 331 -22.66 -12.30 8.83
C LYS A 331 -23.48 -11.19 8.18
N HIS A 332 -22.80 -10.11 7.72
CA HIS A 332 -23.37 -8.91 7.13
C HIS A 332 -22.70 -8.62 5.77
N ALA A 333 -22.55 -9.68 4.95
CA ALA A 333 -21.79 -9.59 3.70
C ALA A 333 -22.36 -8.53 2.76
N ALA A 334 -23.68 -8.41 2.62
CA ALA A 334 -24.32 -7.44 1.75
C ALA A 334 -24.03 -5.98 2.18
N GLU A 335 -24.05 -5.71 3.49
CA GLU A 335 -23.72 -4.40 4.05
C GLU A 335 -22.21 -4.10 3.93
N ALA A 336 -21.36 -5.11 4.10
CA ALA A 336 -19.92 -5.00 3.90
C ALA A 336 -19.56 -4.73 2.43
N GLU A 337 -20.22 -5.40 1.48
CA GLU A 337 -20.10 -5.17 0.05
C GLU A 337 -20.49 -3.73 -0.32
N ALA A 338 -21.61 -3.25 0.20
CA ALA A 338 -22.07 -1.89 -0.01
C ALA A 338 -21.09 -0.85 0.55
N LEU A 339 -20.57 -1.10 1.77
CA LEU A 339 -19.58 -0.23 2.40
C LEU A 339 -18.26 -0.21 1.61
N ALA A 340 -17.73 -1.38 1.21
CA ALA A 340 -16.49 -1.46 0.44
C ALA A 340 -16.60 -0.71 -0.90
N GLN A 341 -17.70 -0.88 -1.64
CA GLN A 341 -17.96 -0.13 -2.87
C GLN A 341 -18.09 1.37 -2.61
N TRP A 342 -18.78 1.78 -1.54
CA TRP A 342 -18.95 3.20 -1.22
C TRP A 342 -17.62 3.85 -0.82
N LEU A 343 -16.80 3.21 0.01
CA LEU A 343 -15.49 3.72 0.43
C LEU A 343 -14.53 3.88 -0.76
N THR A 344 -14.67 3.05 -1.78
CA THR A 344 -13.81 3.06 -2.97
C THR A 344 -14.43 3.75 -4.18
N ALA A 345 -15.60 4.35 -4.02
CA ALA A 345 -16.23 5.12 -5.10
C ALA A 345 -15.42 6.41 -5.40
N PRO A 346 -15.50 6.95 -6.64
CA PRO A 346 -14.70 8.08 -7.07
C PRO A 346 -14.70 9.27 -6.11
N ALA A 347 -15.89 9.70 -5.65
CA ALA A 347 -16.00 10.85 -4.76
C ALA A 347 -15.30 10.65 -3.40
N GLN A 348 -15.33 9.43 -2.85
CA GLN A 348 -14.66 9.09 -1.60
C GLN A 348 -13.15 9.03 -1.78
N GLN A 349 -12.69 8.42 -2.87
CA GLN A 349 -11.25 8.39 -3.19
C GLN A 349 -10.67 9.80 -3.38
N VAL A 350 -11.41 10.73 -4.01
CA VAL A 350 -11.01 12.14 -4.12
C VAL A 350 -10.86 12.78 -2.74
N LYS A 351 -11.80 12.57 -1.81
CA LYS A 351 -11.70 13.08 -0.43
C LYS A 351 -10.47 12.53 0.30
N VAL A 352 -10.21 11.22 0.15
CA VAL A 352 -9.01 10.59 0.73
C VAL A 352 -7.74 11.19 0.13
N PHE A 353 -7.68 11.36 -1.20
CA PHE A 353 -6.54 11.99 -1.87
C PHE A 353 -6.27 13.40 -1.34
N GLN A 354 -7.28 14.25 -1.25
CA GLN A 354 -7.13 15.61 -0.76
C GLN A 354 -6.59 15.68 0.67
N LYS A 355 -6.85 14.64 1.47
CA LYS A 355 -6.44 14.57 2.87
C LYS A 355 -5.08 13.90 3.07
N PHE A 356 -4.81 12.81 2.34
CA PHE A 356 -3.64 11.94 2.54
C PHE A 356 -2.69 11.87 1.36
N GLY A 357 -3.14 12.20 0.14
CA GLY A 357 -2.34 12.07 -1.07
C GLY A 357 -2.40 10.69 -1.73
N ASN A 358 -3.30 9.80 -1.28
CA ASN A 358 -3.53 8.49 -1.91
C ASN A 358 -4.27 8.70 -3.23
N ILE A 359 -3.59 8.51 -4.36
CA ILE A 359 -4.15 8.77 -5.69
C ILE A 359 -5.29 7.79 -5.98
N PRO A 360 -6.44 8.28 -6.47
CA PRO A 360 -7.57 7.43 -6.83
C PRO A 360 -7.20 6.31 -7.80
N SER A 361 -7.72 5.11 -7.55
CA SER A 361 -7.64 3.96 -8.46
C SER A 361 -8.81 3.87 -9.42
N THR A 362 -9.85 4.66 -9.21
CA THR A 362 -11.00 4.78 -10.13
C THR A 362 -10.72 5.82 -11.21
N LYS A 363 -11.18 5.54 -12.45
CA LYS A 363 -11.04 6.47 -13.58
C LYS A 363 -11.69 7.81 -13.27
N GLY A 364 -12.96 7.80 -12.81
CA GLY A 364 -13.67 9.03 -12.46
C GLY A 364 -13.06 9.81 -11.30
N GLY A 365 -12.41 9.14 -10.34
CA GLY A 365 -11.68 9.79 -9.26
C GLY A 365 -10.37 10.40 -9.74
N LEU A 366 -9.62 9.67 -10.57
CA LEU A 366 -8.35 10.15 -11.13
C LEU A 366 -8.52 11.36 -12.03
N ASP A 367 -9.60 11.37 -12.82
CA ASP A 367 -9.93 12.44 -13.77
C ASP A 367 -10.67 13.63 -13.12
N ASP A 368 -10.98 13.55 -11.83
CA ASP A 368 -11.67 14.64 -11.13
C ASP A 368 -10.78 15.90 -11.09
N PRO A 369 -11.30 17.07 -11.54
CA PRO A 369 -10.54 18.33 -11.50
C PRO A 369 -10.00 18.68 -10.10
N ALA A 370 -10.66 18.23 -9.03
CA ALA A 370 -10.19 18.44 -7.67
C ALA A 370 -8.87 17.68 -7.41
N VAL A 371 -8.64 16.53 -8.07
CA VAL A 371 -7.36 15.82 -8.00
C VAL A 371 -6.27 16.62 -8.71
N ALA A 372 -6.49 16.97 -9.98
CA ALA A 372 -5.50 17.71 -10.78
C ALA A 372 -5.10 19.06 -10.16
N ASN A 373 -6.05 19.75 -9.51
CA ASN A 373 -5.82 21.05 -8.88
C ASN A 373 -5.27 20.98 -7.45
N THR A 374 -5.07 19.77 -6.90
CA THR A 374 -4.56 19.61 -5.54
C THR A 374 -3.10 20.05 -5.46
N THR A 375 -2.82 20.89 -4.46
CA THR A 375 -1.48 21.32 -4.07
C THR A 375 -1.19 20.88 -2.63
N ASN A 376 0.06 20.93 -2.24
CA ASN A 376 0.47 20.61 -0.87
C ASN A 376 1.28 21.76 -0.29
N ALA A 377 0.89 22.22 0.89
CA ALA A 377 1.51 23.39 1.54
C ALA A 377 2.99 23.18 1.89
N TYR A 378 3.45 21.95 2.01
CA TYR A 378 4.87 21.63 2.25
C TYR A 378 5.73 21.81 0.99
N PHE A 379 5.14 21.58 -0.18
CA PHE A 379 5.74 21.73 -1.52
C PHE A 379 5.09 22.92 -2.26
N PRO A 380 5.36 24.16 -1.84
CA PRO A 380 4.60 25.32 -2.30
C PRO A 380 4.68 25.53 -3.82
N GLY A 381 3.52 25.74 -4.42
CA GLY A 381 3.37 25.93 -5.87
C GLY A 381 3.51 24.65 -6.69
N THR A 382 3.64 23.48 -6.06
CA THR A 382 3.72 22.21 -6.78
C THR A 382 2.32 21.71 -7.14
N PRO A 383 2.03 21.47 -8.43
CA PRO A 383 0.77 20.85 -8.87
C PRO A 383 0.84 19.33 -8.65
N ILE A 384 0.87 18.90 -7.39
CA ILE A 384 1.09 17.49 -7.02
C ILE A 384 0.04 16.58 -7.64
N GLY A 385 -1.22 17.01 -7.63
CA GLY A 385 -2.31 16.25 -8.20
C GLY A 385 -2.08 15.95 -9.69
N LYS A 386 -1.69 16.98 -10.45
CA LYS A 386 -1.41 16.81 -11.87
C LYS A 386 -0.20 15.90 -12.14
N ILE A 387 0.90 16.07 -11.40
CA ILE A 387 2.11 15.25 -11.60
C ILE A 387 1.78 13.76 -11.38
N PHE A 388 1.08 13.44 -10.30
CA PHE A 388 0.76 12.05 -9.99
C PHE A 388 -0.36 11.49 -10.86
N SER A 389 -1.36 12.29 -11.24
CA SER A 389 -2.41 11.87 -12.19
C SER A 389 -1.82 11.58 -13.57
N ASP A 390 -0.98 12.47 -14.10
CA ASP A 390 -0.28 12.25 -15.38
C ASP A 390 0.58 10.97 -15.31
N THR A 391 1.27 10.72 -14.19
CA THR A 391 2.04 9.48 -14.00
C THR A 391 1.13 8.27 -13.97
N ALA A 392 0.01 8.30 -13.22
CA ALA A 392 -0.92 7.18 -13.09
C ALA A 392 -1.52 6.73 -14.42
N HIS A 393 -1.86 7.68 -15.30
CA HIS A 393 -2.35 7.38 -16.65
C HIS A 393 -1.32 6.70 -17.56
N ASN A 394 -0.04 6.87 -17.28
CA ASN A 394 1.06 6.33 -18.10
C ASN A 394 1.69 5.06 -17.51
N ILE A 395 1.18 4.55 -16.38
CA ILE A 395 1.65 3.28 -15.80
C ILE A 395 1.40 2.14 -16.78
N GLN A 396 2.47 1.36 -17.02
CA GLN A 396 2.37 0.12 -17.79
C GLN A 396 2.28 -1.04 -16.80
N PRO A 397 1.21 -1.85 -16.85
CA PRO A 397 1.07 -2.96 -15.92
C PRO A 397 2.13 -4.03 -16.15
N ALA A 398 2.61 -4.63 -15.07
CA ALA A 398 3.46 -5.80 -15.08
C ALA A 398 2.75 -6.97 -14.39
N PRO A 399 3.04 -8.22 -14.78
CA PRO A 399 2.59 -9.40 -14.05
C PRO A 399 3.05 -9.36 -12.60
N ILE A 400 2.21 -9.83 -11.68
CA ILE A 400 2.51 -9.92 -10.25
C ILE A 400 2.42 -11.39 -9.84
N GLY A 401 3.46 -11.87 -9.16
CA GLY A 401 3.54 -13.24 -8.65
C GLY A 401 3.52 -13.32 -7.11
N PRO A 402 3.17 -14.50 -6.57
CA PRO A 402 3.01 -14.66 -5.11
C PRO A 402 4.31 -14.54 -4.32
N ASN A 403 5.46 -14.63 -4.97
CA ASN A 403 6.78 -14.54 -4.34
C ASN A 403 7.48 -13.19 -4.54
N ASP A 404 6.86 -12.26 -5.28
CA ASP A 404 7.49 -11.00 -5.70
C ASP A 404 7.94 -10.15 -4.50
N GLY A 405 7.11 -10.07 -3.46
CA GLY A 405 7.46 -9.34 -2.23
C GLY A 405 8.67 -9.92 -1.51
N THR A 406 8.75 -11.25 -1.42
CA THR A 406 9.90 -11.94 -0.81
C THR A 406 11.18 -11.71 -1.62
N VAL A 407 11.10 -11.84 -2.94
CA VAL A 407 12.25 -11.61 -3.83
C VAL A 407 12.70 -10.17 -3.80
N LYS A 408 11.77 -9.20 -3.79
CA LYS A 408 12.07 -7.78 -3.60
C LYS A 408 12.89 -7.54 -2.33
N ASP A 409 12.44 -8.08 -1.21
CA ASP A 409 13.11 -7.92 0.07
C ASP A 409 14.51 -8.54 0.07
N ILE A 410 14.69 -9.71 -0.52
CA ILE A 410 16.00 -10.34 -0.66
C ILE A 410 16.93 -9.48 -1.53
N ILE A 411 16.47 -8.98 -2.66
CA ILE A 411 17.29 -8.14 -3.55
C ILE A 411 17.70 -6.84 -2.85
N THR A 412 16.75 -6.16 -2.22
CA THR A 412 17.01 -4.84 -1.63
C THR A 412 17.81 -4.93 -0.34
N LYS A 413 17.47 -5.87 0.57
CA LYS A 413 18.09 -5.98 1.90
C LYS A 413 19.36 -6.84 1.90
N ASN A 414 19.34 -8.00 1.21
CA ASN A 414 20.47 -8.92 1.23
C ASN A 414 21.46 -8.71 0.07
N GLY A 415 21.02 -8.03 -0.99
CA GLY A 415 21.86 -7.70 -2.14
C GLY A 415 22.36 -6.24 -2.09
N LEU A 416 21.50 -5.30 -2.43
CA LEU A 416 21.89 -3.88 -2.58
C LEU A 416 22.37 -3.24 -1.29
N LEU A 417 21.68 -3.45 -0.17
CA LEU A 417 22.10 -2.91 1.13
C LEU A 417 23.46 -3.49 1.57
N ASP A 418 23.73 -4.76 1.26
CA ASP A 418 25.03 -5.39 1.52
C ASP A 418 26.17 -4.73 0.70
N MET A 419 25.88 -4.40 -0.58
CA MET A 419 26.80 -3.58 -1.39
C MET A 419 27.06 -2.21 -0.78
N GLU A 420 26.01 -1.53 -0.33
CA GLU A 420 26.10 -0.17 0.26
C GLU A 420 26.89 -0.13 1.56
N GLN A 421 26.60 -1.07 2.46
CA GLN A 421 27.12 -1.03 3.84
C GLN A 421 28.42 -1.79 4.02
N HIS A 422 28.64 -2.86 3.27
CA HIS A 422 29.79 -3.73 3.42
C HIS A 422 30.76 -3.70 2.23
N GLY A 423 30.41 -2.98 1.15
CA GLY A 423 31.25 -2.90 -0.05
C GLY A 423 31.32 -4.20 -0.83
N THR A 424 30.34 -5.09 -0.67
CA THR A 424 30.25 -6.36 -1.40
C THR A 424 30.19 -6.07 -2.89
N SER A 425 30.94 -6.83 -3.71
CA SER A 425 30.94 -6.65 -5.15
C SER A 425 29.57 -6.99 -5.75
N LYS A 426 29.21 -6.35 -6.87
CA LYS A 426 27.94 -6.57 -7.59
C LYS A 426 27.64 -8.06 -7.85
N ASP A 427 28.65 -8.78 -8.33
CA ASP A 427 28.48 -10.20 -8.68
C ASP A 427 28.33 -11.08 -7.43
N THR A 428 29.10 -10.80 -6.37
CA THR A 428 28.98 -11.50 -5.09
C THR A 428 27.61 -11.28 -4.46
N ALA A 429 27.13 -10.03 -4.45
CA ALA A 429 25.81 -9.67 -3.92
C ALA A 429 24.68 -10.34 -4.73
N TRP A 430 24.78 -10.37 -6.06
CA TRP A 430 23.80 -11.05 -6.90
C TRP A 430 23.79 -12.58 -6.69
N ASN A 431 24.94 -13.19 -6.55
CA ASN A 431 25.04 -14.63 -6.23
C ASN A 431 24.42 -14.94 -4.86
N LYS A 432 24.63 -14.06 -3.87
CA LYS A 432 23.98 -14.16 -2.55
C LYS A 432 22.44 -14.05 -2.69
N VAL A 433 21.94 -13.11 -3.48
CA VAL A 433 20.50 -12.99 -3.78
C VAL A 433 19.96 -14.30 -4.35
N LYS A 434 20.60 -14.85 -5.40
CA LYS A 434 20.17 -16.12 -6.02
C LYS A 434 20.14 -17.27 -5.03
N SER A 435 21.16 -17.42 -4.21
CA SER A 435 21.21 -18.46 -3.18
C SER A 435 20.08 -18.28 -2.17
N THR A 436 19.88 -17.05 -1.66
CA THR A 436 18.84 -16.76 -0.64
C THR A 436 17.43 -17.00 -1.21
N VAL A 437 17.17 -16.59 -2.46
CA VAL A 437 15.89 -16.86 -3.11
C VAL A 437 15.64 -18.36 -3.23
N LYS A 438 16.65 -19.13 -3.67
CA LYS A 438 16.55 -20.60 -3.77
C LYS A 438 16.23 -21.25 -2.42
N ASP A 439 16.75 -20.69 -1.32
CA ASP A 439 16.57 -21.27 0.02
C ASP A 439 15.21 -20.87 0.65
N GLN A 440 14.71 -19.67 0.35
CA GLN A 440 13.51 -19.12 1.00
C GLN A 440 12.24 -19.19 0.15
N VAL A 441 12.39 -19.26 -1.16
CA VAL A 441 11.26 -19.34 -2.08
C VAL A 441 11.19 -20.77 -2.60
N SER A 442 10.21 -21.54 -2.10
CA SER A 442 9.93 -22.87 -2.66
C SER A 442 9.57 -22.71 -4.14
N THR A 443 10.41 -23.26 -4.99
CA THR A 443 10.08 -23.44 -6.41
C THR A 443 8.97 -24.46 -6.48
N GLY A 444 7.71 -23.98 -6.54
CA GLY A 444 6.55 -24.81 -6.81
C GLY A 444 6.59 -25.37 -8.21
#